data_f790601c8b4cb1a40286c110f00386c7
#
_entry.id   f790601c8b4cb1a40286c110f00386c7
#
_cell.length_a   1.000
_cell.length_b   1.000
_cell.length_c   1.000
_cell.angle_alpha   90.00
_cell.angle_beta   90.00
_cell.angle_gamma   90.00
#
_symmetry.space_group_name_H-M   'P 1'
#
loop_
_entity.id
_entity.type
_entity.pdbx_description
1 polymer ?
#
loop_
_entity_poly.entity_id
_entity_poly.type
_entity_poly.pdbx_seq_one_letter_code
_entity_poly.pdbx_strand_id
1 'polypeptide(L)'
;MELQTLQKDMIAAMKAKDKVRKDAISSLESAVKKVAIDEGCRDDIKPELVDRVILKELKSVKEQVDTCPADRTDLKDEYQARYDIINEYAPK
;
A
#
# COMPACT_ATOMS: atom_id res chain seq x y z
N MET A 1 -0.46 12.61 -1.95
CA MET A 1 0.41 11.80 -2.82
C MET A 1 -0.31 11.48 -4.11
N GLU A 2 0.38 11.53 -5.23
CA GLU A 2 -0.22 11.23 -6.52
C GLU A 2 -0.10 9.75 -6.86
N LEU A 3 -1.11 9.21 -7.56
CA LEU A 3 -1.11 7.83 -8.01
C LEU A 3 0.08 7.54 -8.94
N GLN A 4 0.48 8.51 -9.75
CA GLN A 4 1.62 8.37 -10.66
C GLN A 4 2.91 8.06 -9.91
N THR A 5 3.09 8.64 -8.71
CA THR A 5 4.26 8.37 -7.88
C THR A 5 4.32 6.89 -7.49
N LEU A 6 3.18 6.32 -7.11
CA LEU A 6 3.10 4.90 -6.79
C LEU A 6 3.43 4.04 -8.01
N GLN A 7 2.93 4.41 -9.18
CA GLN A 7 3.20 3.67 -10.42
C GLN A 7 4.68 3.68 -10.77
N LYS A 8 5.34 4.84 -10.66
CA LYS A 8 6.77 4.96 -10.91
C LYS A 8 7.59 4.11 -9.94
N ASP A 9 7.24 4.16 -8.67
CA ASP A 9 7.95 3.40 -7.65
C ASP A 9 7.75 1.90 -7.83
N MET A 10 6.56 1.48 -8.28
CA MET A 10 6.31 0.08 -8.58
C MET A 10 7.21 -0.41 -9.71
N ILE A 11 7.34 0.38 -10.78
CA ILE A 11 8.21 0.04 -11.90
C ILE A 11 9.67 -0.04 -11.43
N ALA A 12 10.11 0.90 -10.61
CA ALA A 12 11.46 0.90 -10.05
C ALA A 12 11.71 -0.35 -9.19
N ALA A 13 10.72 -0.74 -8.39
CA ALA A 13 10.81 -1.94 -7.57
C ALA A 13 10.89 -3.20 -8.43
N MET A 14 10.15 -3.25 -9.54
CA MET A 14 10.21 -4.35 -10.49
C MET A 14 11.61 -4.47 -11.11
N LYS A 15 12.19 -3.34 -11.52
CA LYS A 15 13.54 -3.32 -12.11
C LYS A 15 14.60 -3.73 -11.09
N ALA A 16 14.42 -3.34 -9.84
CA ALA A 16 15.33 -3.70 -8.75
C ALA A 16 15.09 -5.11 -8.22
N LYS A 17 14.05 -5.79 -8.72
CA LYS A 17 13.63 -7.12 -8.27
C LYS A 17 13.26 -7.14 -6.79
N ASP A 18 12.73 -6.01 -6.30
CA ASP A 18 12.27 -5.87 -4.92
C ASP A 18 10.79 -6.29 -4.84
N LYS A 19 10.58 -7.58 -4.70
CA LYS A 19 9.24 -8.18 -4.72
C LYS A 19 8.36 -7.65 -3.60
N VAL A 20 8.91 -7.50 -2.40
CA VAL A 20 8.14 -7.05 -1.23
C VAL A 20 7.62 -5.62 -1.47
N ARG A 21 8.48 -4.73 -1.91
CA ARG A 21 8.10 -3.34 -2.21
C ARG A 21 7.09 -3.28 -3.35
N LYS A 22 7.33 -4.05 -4.40
CA LYS A 22 6.40 -4.14 -5.53
C LYS A 22 5.01 -4.57 -5.07
N ASP A 23 4.94 -5.63 -4.27
CA ASP A 23 3.66 -6.16 -3.78
C ASP A 23 2.93 -5.14 -2.91
N ALA A 24 3.65 -4.44 -2.05
CA ALA A 24 3.04 -3.41 -1.19
C ALA A 24 2.47 -2.26 -2.03
N ILE A 25 3.24 -1.77 -3.00
CA ILE A 25 2.79 -0.68 -3.87
C ILE A 25 1.62 -1.13 -4.75
N SER A 26 1.68 -2.34 -5.29
CA SER A 26 0.59 -2.90 -6.09
C SER A 26 -0.70 -2.99 -5.26
N SER A 27 -0.60 -3.40 -4.01
CA SER A 27 -1.75 -3.45 -3.10
C SER A 27 -2.35 -2.06 -2.90
N LEU A 28 -1.51 -1.04 -2.71
CA LEU A 28 -1.98 0.34 -2.57
C LEU A 28 -2.70 0.82 -3.83
N GLU A 29 -2.13 0.56 -5.00
CA GLU A 29 -2.76 0.95 -6.27
C GLU A 29 -4.12 0.29 -6.44
N SER A 30 -4.22 -1.00 -6.16
CA SER A 30 -5.48 -1.73 -6.26
C SER A 30 -6.52 -1.15 -5.30
N ALA A 31 -6.13 -0.83 -4.09
CA ALA A 31 -7.03 -0.24 -3.09
C ALA A 31 -7.52 1.13 -3.55
N VAL A 32 -6.62 1.97 -4.09
CA VAL A 32 -6.98 3.30 -4.60
C VAL A 32 -7.98 3.18 -5.75
N LYS A 33 -7.71 2.30 -6.71
CA LYS A 33 -8.59 2.10 -7.85
C LYS A 33 -9.97 1.60 -7.42
N LYS A 34 -10.02 0.68 -6.48
CA LYS A 34 -11.26 0.15 -5.95
C LYS A 34 -12.11 1.24 -5.31
N VAL A 35 -11.51 2.06 -4.47
CA VAL A 35 -12.21 3.17 -3.81
C VAL A 35 -12.67 4.20 -4.85
N ALA A 36 -11.82 4.49 -5.84
CA ALA A 36 -12.17 5.43 -6.91
C ALA A 36 -13.39 4.96 -7.71
N ILE A 37 -13.48 3.67 -7.98
CA ILE A 37 -14.64 3.09 -8.67
C ILE A 37 -15.89 3.23 -7.79
N ASP A 38 -15.77 2.91 -6.50
CA ASP A 38 -16.89 3.00 -5.55
C ASP A 38 -17.41 4.42 -5.41
N GLU A 39 -16.52 5.41 -5.47
CA GLU A 39 -16.90 6.83 -5.36
C GLU A 39 -17.23 7.48 -6.72
N GLY A 40 -17.11 6.73 -7.81
CA GLY A 40 -17.43 7.23 -9.14
C GLY A 40 -16.42 8.21 -9.72
N CYS A 41 -15.19 8.22 -9.18
CA CYS A 41 -14.12 9.12 -9.64
C CYS A 41 -12.94 8.35 -10.26
N ARG A 42 -13.24 7.26 -10.91
CA ARG A 42 -12.23 6.36 -11.49
C ARG A 42 -11.27 7.10 -12.45
N ASP A 43 -11.79 8.05 -13.23
CA ASP A 43 -11.02 8.79 -14.23
C ASP A 43 -10.35 10.04 -13.66
N ASP A 44 -10.68 10.40 -12.42
CA ASP A 44 -10.15 11.60 -11.76
C ASP A 44 -9.76 11.27 -10.32
N ILE A 45 -8.69 10.50 -10.18
CA ILE A 45 -8.18 10.11 -8.87
C ILE A 45 -7.31 11.24 -8.32
N LYS A 46 -7.81 11.91 -7.28
CA LYS A 46 -7.11 13.04 -6.66
C LYS A 46 -6.07 12.56 -5.65
N PRO A 47 -5.00 13.35 -5.43
CA PRO A 47 -3.99 13.00 -4.41
C PRO A 47 -4.59 12.79 -3.02
N GLU A 48 -5.61 13.54 -2.68
CA GLU A 48 -6.30 13.41 -1.38
C GLU A 48 -6.90 12.02 -1.20
N LEU A 49 -7.47 11.46 -2.27
CA LEU A 49 -8.03 10.12 -2.23
C LEU A 49 -6.93 9.09 -2.00
N VAL A 50 -5.80 9.24 -2.68
CA VAL A 50 -4.65 8.35 -2.51
C VAL A 50 -4.16 8.38 -1.06
N ASP A 51 -4.00 9.57 -0.49
CA ASP A 51 -3.57 9.73 0.91
C ASP A 51 -4.52 9.05 1.87
N ARG A 52 -5.82 9.22 1.67
CA ARG A 52 -6.84 8.61 2.52
C ARG A 52 -6.78 7.08 2.45
N VAL A 53 -6.62 6.54 1.25
CA VAL A 53 -6.52 5.10 1.06
C VAL A 53 -5.25 4.55 1.70
N ILE A 54 -4.12 5.26 1.56
CA ILE A 54 -2.85 4.85 2.18
C ILE A 54 -3.00 4.75 3.69
N LEU A 55 -3.60 5.75 4.32
CA LEU A 55 -3.82 5.75 5.77
C LEU A 55 -4.70 4.57 6.19
N LYS A 56 -5.74 4.29 5.41
CA LYS A 56 -6.64 3.17 5.68
C LYS A 56 -5.92 1.83 5.58
N GLU A 57 -5.12 1.65 4.53
CA GLU A 57 -4.33 0.44 4.33
C GLU A 57 -3.28 0.26 5.41
N LEU A 58 -2.64 1.35 5.82
CA LEU A 58 -1.65 1.33 6.89
C LEU A 58 -2.25 0.79 8.18
N LYS A 59 -3.44 1.26 8.53
CA LYS A 59 -4.15 0.80 9.72
C LYS A 59 -4.52 -0.69 9.60
N SER A 60 -5.00 -1.10 8.43
CA SER A 60 -5.38 -2.50 8.18
C SER A 60 -4.17 -3.44 8.32
N VAL A 61 -3.04 -3.07 7.73
CA VAL A 61 -1.82 -3.88 7.81
C VAL A 61 -1.31 -3.93 9.24
N LYS A 62 -1.39 -2.83 9.97
CA LYS A 62 -0.99 -2.80 11.39
C LYS A 62 -1.81 -3.79 12.21
N GLU A 63 -3.11 -3.86 11.97
CA GLU A 63 -3.96 -4.83 12.64
C GLU A 63 -3.54 -6.26 12.31
N GLN A 64 -3.17 -6.52 11.06
CA GLN A 64 -2.67 -7.84 10.65
C GLN A 64 -1.38 -8.21 11.38
N VAL A 65 -0.47 -7.25 11.54
CA VAL A 65 0.78 -7.48 12.29
C VAL A 65 0.46 -7.79 13.76
N ASP A 66 -0.42 -7.01 14.36
CA ASP A 66 -0.77 -7.14 15.78
C ASP A 66 -1.51 -8.44 16.10
N THR A 67 -2.30 -8.95 15.16
CA THR A 67 -3.12 -10.15 15.34
C THR A 67 -2.44 -11.41 14.80
N CYS A 68 -1.28 -11.27 14.19
CA CYS A 68 -0.55 -12.41 13.63
C CYS A 68 -0.11 -13.37 14.75
N PRO A 69 -0.32 -14.71 14.60
CA PRO A 69 0.13 -15.66 15.60
C PRO A 69 1.65 -15.62 15.79
N ALA A 70 2.10 -15.78 17.01
CA ALA A 70 3.52 -15.69 17.34
C ALA A 70 4.37 -16.80 16.68
N ASP A 71 3.75 -17.93 16.33
CA ASP A 71 4.43 -19.03 15.67
C ASP A 71 4.51 -18.86 14.14
N ARG A 72 3.91 -17.80 13.60
CA ARG A 72 3.92 -17.49 12.18
C ARG A 72 4.84 -16.28 11.90
N THR A 73 6.12 -16.43 12.24
CA THR A 73 7.09 -15.36 12.07
C THR A 73 7.31 -14.96 10.61
N ASP A 74 7.18 -15.92 9.69
CA ASP A 74 7.26 -15.67 8.24
C ASP A 74 6.20 -14.70 7.77
N LEU A 75 4.94 -14.90 8.18
CA LEU A 75 3.83 -13.98 7.85
C LEU A 75 3.99 -12.64 8.55
N LYS A 76 4.41 -12.66 9.80
CA LYS A 76 4.61 -11.44 10.59
C LYS A 76 5.67 -10.55 9.93
N ASP A 77 6.78 -11.12 9.52
CA ASP A 77 7.85 -10.38 8.85
C ASP A 77 7.37 -9.77 7.54
N GLU A 78 6.58 -10.51 6.76
CA GLU A 78 6.00 -10.02 5.52
C GLU A 78 5.05 -8.85 5.76
N TYR A 79 4.16 -8.96 6.74
CA TYR A 79 3.23 -7.88 7.09
C TYR A 79 3.96 -6.67 7.63
N GLN A 80 5.00 -6.87 8.45
CA GLN A 80 5.79 -5.78 9.00
C GLN A 80 6.53 -5.03 7.88
N ALA A 81 7.12 -5.75 6.94
CA ALA A 81 7.80 -5.14 5.80
C ALA A 81 6.81 -4.32 4.96
N ARG A 82 5.62 -4.85 4.72
CA ARG A 82 4.57 -4.13 4.00
C ARG A 82 4.14 -2.88 4.75
N TYR A 83 3.96 -2.98 6.05
CA TYR A 83 3.63 -1.84 6.91
C TYR A 83 4.68 -0.73 6.78
N ASP A 84 5.95 -1.09 6.88
CA ASP A 84 7.05 -0.13 6.80
C ASP A 84 7.05 0.61 5.46
N ILE A 85 6.83 -0.12 4.36
CA ILE A 85 6.78 0.46 3.01
C ILE A 85 5.59 1.41 2.88
N ILE A 86 4.42 0.98 3.31
CA ILE A 86 3.20 1.80 3.24
C ILE A 86 3.36 3.05 4.10
N ASN A 87 4.01 2.92 5.26
CA ASN A 87 4.26 4.04 6.17
C ASN A 87 5.15 5.12 5.52
N GLU A 88 6.05 4.74 4.62
CA GLU A 88 6.87 5.69 3.88
C GLU A 88 6.01 6.61 3.01
N TYR A 89 4.91 6.11 2.51
CA TYR A 89 4.01 6.87 1.63
C TYR A 89 2.88 7.57 2.39
N ALA A 90 2.67 7.24 3.65
CA ALA A 90 1.60 7.83 4.43
C ALA A 90 1.85 9.32 4.65
N PRO A 91 0.82 10.18 4.52
CA PRO A 91 0.97 11.60 4.78
C PRO A 91 1.27 11.83 6.26
N LYS A 92 2.16 12.77 6.50
CA LYS A 92 2.56 13.13 7.87
C LYS A 92 1.78 14.33 8.38
#